data_9cb7ca93309e722813be3fbeada2a9b7
#
_entry.id   9cb7ca93309e722813be3fbeada2a9b7
#
_cell.length_a   1.000
_cell.length_b   1.000
_cell.length_c   1.000
_cell.angle_alpha   90.00
_cell.angle_beta   90.00
_cell.angle_gamma   90.00
#
_symmetry.space_group_name_H-M   'P 1'
#
loop_
_entity.id
_entity.type
_entity.pdbx_description
1 polymer ?
#
loop_
_entity_poly.entity_id
_entity_poly.type
_entity_poly.pdbx_seq_one_letter_code
_entity_poly.pdbx_strand_id
1 'polypeptide(L)'
;SRIRKETIAAEDILHDIGAFSIISSDSQAMGRVGEVPIRTWQTAHKMRVQRGRLPGETGDNDNLRVRRYIAKYTINPAIAQGLSRHVGSIEVGKRADLVLWNPAFFGVKPDMVLVGGTIAAAPMGDPNASIPTPQPVHYRPMFGSFGRVPAMSSLTFVSQAALAAGLQDKLGVTKEMVGISKASMILNDATPHIEVDPETYEVRADGELLTCEPATVLPMAQRYFLF
;
A
#
# COMPACT_ATOMS: atom_id res chain seq x y z
N SER A 1 -1.71 -7.60 -28.59
CA SER A 1 -1.90 -7.00 -27.27
C SER A 1 -0.78 -7.47 -26.34
N ARG A 2 -0.30 -6.61 -25.46
CA ARG A 2 0.70 -6.97 -24.44
C ARG A 2 0.06 -7.59 -23.19
N ILE A 3 -1.26 -7.48 -23.06
CA ILE A 3 -2.03 -7.99 -21.94
C ILE A 3 -2.68 -9.29 -22.36
N ARG A 4 -2.43 -10.36 -21.64
CA ARG A 4 -2.95 -11.71 -21.89
C ARG A 4 -3.68 -12.19 -20.63
N LYS A 5 -4.75 -12.97 -20.82
CA LYS A 5 -5.53 -13.52 -19.69
C LYS A 5 -4.68 -14.45 -18.82
N GLU A 6 -3.76 -15.18 -19.45
CA GLU A 6 -2.86 -16.12 -18.80
C GLU A 6 -1.92 -15.40 -17.83
N THR A 7 -1.27 -14.33 -18.29
CA THR A 7 -0.37 -13.54 -17.45
C THR A 7 -1.09 -12.79 -16.35
N ILE A 8 -2.31 -12.27 -16.60
CA ILE A 8 -3.13 -11.63 -15.56
C ILE A 8 -3.55 -12.63 -14.48
N ALA A 9 -3.97 -13.82 -14.89
CA ALA A 9 -4.34 -14.86 -13.93
C ALA A 9 -3.16 -15.28 -13.05
N ALA A 10 -1.97 -15.43 -13.66
CA ALA A 10 -0.75 -15.73 -12.94
C ALA A 10 -0.35 -14.61 -11.98
N GLU A 11 -0.53 -13.35 -12.34
CA GLU A 11 -0.19 -12.18 -11.50
C GLU A 11 -0.94 -12.23 -10.16
N ASP A 12 -2.23 -12.50 -10.16
CA ASP A 12 -3.01 -12.62 -8.93
C ASP A 12 -2.45 -13.70 -7.99
N ILE A 13 -2.09 -14.85 -8.57
CA ILE A 13 -1.51 -15.97 -7.81
C ILE A 13 -0.12 -15.62 -7.29
N LEU A 14 0.73 -14.99 -8.10
CA LEU A 14 2.06 -14.55 -7.71
C LEU A 14 2.02 -13.52 -6.57
N HIS A 15 0.99 -12.67 -6.56
CA HIS A 15 0.72 -11.82 -5.40
C HIS A 15 0.37 -12.64 -4.16
N ASP A 16 -0.48 -13.65 -4.30
CA ASP A 16 -0.98 -14.42 -3.18
C ASP A 16 0.09 -15.32 -2.52
N ILE A 17 0.96 -15.92 -3.31
CA ILE A 17 2.10 -16.71 -2.81
C ILE A 17 3.27 -15.85 -2.30
N GLY A 18 3.23 -14.53 -2.49
CA GLY A 18 4.27 -13.61 -2.02
C GLY A 18 5.48 -13.48 -2.98
N ALA A 19 5.33 -13.91 -4.22
CA ALA A 19 6.36 -13.71 -5.25
C ALA A 19 6.42 -12.24 -5.70
N PHE A 20 5.30 -11.54 -5.78
CA PHE A 20 5.28 -10.10 -5.99
C PHE A 20 5.23 -9.37 -4.64
N SER A 21 6.20 -8.50 -4.43
CA SER A 21 6.42 -7.88 -3.12
C SER A 21 5.68 -6.57 -2.90
N ILE A 22 5.34 -5.86 -3.99
CA ILE A 22 4.84 -4.49 -3.95
C ILE A 22 3.66 -4.35 -4.91
N ILE A 23 2.67 -3.56 -4.52
CA ILE A 23 1.61 -3.04 -5.38
C ILE A 23 1.74 -1.52 -5.43
N SER A 24 1.73 -0.96 -6.63
CA SER A 24 1.78 0.48 -6.85
C SER A 24 0.71 0.95 -7.82
N SER A 25 0.56 2.27 -7.96
CA SER A 25 -0.57 2.85 -8.67
C SER A 25 -0.29 3.29 -10.11
N ASP A 26 0.97 3.46 -10.49
CA ASP A 26 1.35 4.12 -11.76
C ASP A 26 0.68 5.49 -11.96
N SER A 27 0.52 6.26 -10.87
CA SER A 27 -0.33 7.45 -10.82
C SER A 27 0.13 8.61 -11.71
N GLN A 28 1.43 8.67 -12.02
CA GLN A 28 2.00 9.70 -12.89
C GLN A 28 1.77 9.41 -14.37
N ALA A 29 1.44 8.16 -14.72
CA ALA A 29 1.19 7.76 -16.10
C ALA A 29 -0.30 7.42 -16.31
N MET A 30 -0.76 6.25 -15.89
CA MET A 30 -2.12 5.78 -16.21
C MET A 30 -2.89 5.23 -15.02
N GLY A 31 -2.36 5.29 -13.81
CA GLY A 31 -2.98 4.75 -12.61
C GLY A 31 -3.59 5.80 -11.69
N ARG A 32 -4.23 5.32 -10.62
CA ARG A 32 -4.86 6.14 -9.59
C ARG A 32 -4.42 5.69 -8.20
N VAL A 33 -3.80 6.59 -7.44
CA VAL A 33 -3.32 6.32 -6.08
C VAL A 33 -4.43 5.75 -5.18
N GLY A 34 -5.61 6.35 -5.21
CA GLY A 34 -6.73 5.93 -4.36
C GLY A 34 -7.27 4.53 -4.66
N GLU A 35 -6.92 3.94 -5.80
CA GLU A 35 -7.36 2.59 -6.15
C GLU A 35 -6.45 1.49 -5.57
N VAL A 36 -5.23 1.81 -5.16
CA VAL A 36 -4.27 0.80 -4.68
C VAL A 36 -4.83 -0.03 -3.53
N PRO A 37 -5.35 0.53 -2.42
CA PRO A 37 -5.93 -0.27 -1.35
C PRO A 37 -7.10 -1.13 -1.83
N ILE A 38 -8.03 -0.56 -2.57
CA ILE A 38 -9.24 -1.26 -3.04
C ILE A 38 -8.85 -2.45 -3.95
N ARG A 39 -7.98 -2.23 -4.92
CA ARG A 39 -7.52 -3.29 -5.84
C ARG A 39 -6.75 -4.37 -5.12
N THR A 40 -5.91 -3.99 -4.17
CA THR A 40 -5.19 -4.94 -3.33
C THR A 40 -6.13 -5.87 -2.60
N TRP A 41 -7.19 -5.34 -1.99
CA TRP A 41 -8.16 -6.14 -1.25
C TRP A 41 -9.11 -6.93 -2.14
N GLN A 42 -9.43 -6.44 -3.33
CA GLN A 42 -10.16 -7.22 -4.34
C GLN A 42 -9.38 -8.45 -4.79
N THR A 43 -8.07 -8.30 -5.04
CA THR A 43 -7.19 -9.43 -5.36
C THR A 43 -7.10 -10.42 -4.20
N ALA A 44 -6.89 -9.94 -2.98
CA ALA A 44 -6.86 -10.77 -1.79
C ALA A 44 -8.16 -11.57 -1.60
N HIS A 45 -9.31 -10.93 -1.79
CA HIS A 45 -10.62 -11.58 -1.72
C HIS A 45 -10.79 -12.65 -2.80
N LYS A 46 -10.46 -12.34 -4.06
CA LYS A 46 -10.49 -13.30 -5.16
C LYS A 46 -9.64 -14.53 -4.85
N MET A 47 -8.42 -14.31 -4.38
CA MET A 47 -7.52 -15.40 -4.02
C MET A 47 -8.05 -16.24 -2.85
N ARG A 48 -8.67 -15.60 -1.85
CA ARG A 48 -9.32 -16.33 -0.76
C ARG A 48 -10.44 -17.22 -1.26
N VAL A 49 -11.29 -16.71 -2.15
CA VAL A 49 -12.43 -17.46 -2.70
C VAL A 49 -11.98 -18.62 -3.57
N GLN A 50 -10.98 -18.41 -4.44
CA GLN A 50 -10.59 -19.41 -5.43
C GLN A 50 -9.52 -20.40 -4.95
N ARG A 51 -8.65 -19.98 -4.02
CA ARG A 51 -7.51 -20.77 -3.55
C ARG A 51 -7.60 -21.17 -2.07
N GLY A 52 -8.61 -20.70 -1.36
CA GLY A 52 -8.78 -21.02 0.06
C GLY A 52 -7.75 -20.29 0.95
N ARG A 53 -7.35 -20.95 2.04
CA ARG A 53 -6.40 -20.40 3.02
C ARG A 53 -4.97 -20.50 2.52
N LEU A 54 -4.15 -19.55 2.94
CA LEU A 54 -2.71 -19.65 2.71
C LEU A 54 -2.10 -20.78 3.55
N PRO A 55 -1.09 -21.48 3.01
CA PRO A 55 -0.27 -22.39 3.84
C PRO A 55 0.29 -21.64 5.06
N GLY A 56 0.15 -22.24 6.24
CA GLY A 56 0.59 -21.63 7.51
C GLY A 56 -0.46 -20.73 8.20
N GLU A 57 -1.63 -20.53 7.60
CA GLU A 57 -2.72 -19.85 8.29
C GLU A 57 -3.32 -20.75 9.37
N THR A 58 -3.49 -20.21 10.57
CA THR A 58 -4.05 -20.91 11.71
C THR A 58 -5.45 -20.40 12.06
N GLY A 59 -6.37 -21.32 12.41
CA GLY A 59 -7.74 -20.95 12.75
C GLY A 59 -8.64 -20.61 11.55
N ASP A 60 -9.73 -19.91 11.81
CA ASP A 60 -10.75 -19.58 10.79
C ASP A 60 -10.63 -18.21 10.16
N ASN A 61 -9.58 -17.48 10.53
CA ASN A 61 -9.29 -16.15 9.99
C ASN A 61 -8.44 -16.21 8.71
N ASP A 62 -8.10 -15.06 8.15
CA ASP A 62 -7.22 -14.89 6.99
C ASP A 62 -6.11 -13.86 7.29
N ASN A 63 -5.67 -13.83 8.55
CA ASN A 63 -4.75 -12.80 9.04
C ASN A 63 -3.38 -12.86 8.37
N LEU A 64 -2.91 -14.03 7.98
CA LEU A 64 -1.65 -14.16 7.24
C LEU A 64 -1.74 -13.47 5.88
N ARG A 65 -2.84 -13.69 5.14
CA ARG A 65 -3.08 -13.01 3.87
C ARG A 65 -3.22 -11.51 4.07
N VAL A 66 -3.98 -11.06 5.08
CA VAL A 66 -4.13 -9.64 5.40
C VAL A 66 -2.77 -8.99 5.64
N ARG A 67 -1.92 -9.58 6.46
CA ARG A 67 -0.56 -9.06 6.71
C ARG A 67 0.32 -9.08 5.46
N ARG A 68 0.23 -10.11 4.64
CA ARG A 68 0.95 -10.21 3.36
C ARG A 68 0.56 -9.10 2.40
N TYR A 69 -0.72 -8.85 2.26
CA TYR A 69 -1.23 -7.86 1.31
C TYR A 69 -1.03 -6.42 1.80
N ILE A 70 -1.20 -6.14 3.08
CA ILE A 70 -0.93 -4.79 3.61
C ILE A 70 0.57 -4.43 3.49
N ALA A 71 1.46 -5.40 3.66
CA ALA A 71 2.90 -5.18 3.51
C ALA A 71 3.27 -4.70 2.09
N LYS A 72 2.50 -5.06 1.06
CA LYS A 72 2.77 -4.71 -0.35
C LYS A 72 2.67 -3.23 -0.66
N TYR A 73 1.93 -2.45 0.12
CA TYR A 73 1.80 -1.00 -0.10
C TYR A 73 2.20 -0.18 1.13
N THR A 74 2.79 -0.81 2.13
CA THR A 74 3.29 -0.15 3.35
C THR A 74 4.77 -0.41 3.54
N ILE A 75 5.13 -1.46 4.28
CA ILE A 75 6.54 -1.71 4.68
C ILE A 75 7.44 -2.12 3.49
N ASN A 76 6.96 -2.91 2.54
CA ASN A 76 7.79 -3.38 1.45
C ASN A 76 8.23 -2.26 0.50
N PRO A 77 7.36 -1.32 0.06
CA PRO A 77 7.82 -0.12 -0.64
C PRO A 77 8.79 0.73 0.18
N ALA A 78 8.55 0.85 1.49
CA ALA A 78 9.46 1.60 2.36
C ALA A 78 10.85 0.96 2.43
N ILE A 79 10.94 -0.37 2.51
CA ILE A 79 12.21 -1.10 2.43
C ILE A 79 12.87 -0.87 1.07
N ALA A 80 12.15 -1.12 -0.03
CA ALA A 80 12.68 -1.00 -1.38
C ALA A 80 13.20 0.42 -1.69
N GLN A 81 12.59 1.44 -1.08
CA GLN A 81 13.01 2.82 -1.22
C GLN A 81 14.03 3.29 -0.18
N GLY A 82 14.46 2.42 0.76
CA GLY A 82 15.39 2.77 1.83
C GLY A 82 14.81 3.71 2.88
N LEU A 83 13.50 3.66 3.12
CA LEU A 83 12.75 4.52 4.03
C LEU A 83 12.23 3.79 5.27
N SER A 84 12.43 2.49 5.37
CA SER A 84 11.79 1.64 6.38
C SER A 84 12.16 1.99 7.83
N ARG A 85 13.25 2.73 8.05
CA ARG A 85 13.59 3.25 9.37
C ARG A 85 12.68 4.39 9.83
N HIS A 86 11.99 5.03 8.89
CA HIS A 86 11.19 6.23 9.15
C HIS A 86 9.69 6.03 8.97
N VAL A 87 9.29 5.13 8.07
CA VAL A 87 7.90 4.90 7.68
C VAL A 87 7.65 3.43 7.34
N GLY A 88 6.38 3.08 7.09
CA GLY A 88 5.97 1.79 6.53
C GLY A 88 5.49 0.77 7.55
N SER A 89 5.73 0.99 8.83
CA SER A 89 5.23 0.14 9.92
C SER A 89 4.94 0.96 11.17
N ILE A 90 4.15 0.40 12.08
CA ILE A 90 3.80 1.03 13.36
C ILE A 90 4.82 0.56 14.39
N GLU A 91 5.84 1.36 14.59
CA GLU A 91 6.93 1.11 15.54
C GLU A 91 7.33 2.39 16.23
N VAL A 92 7.78 2.28 17.49
CA VAL A 92 8.30 3.43 18.24
C VAL A 92 9.51 4.00 17.54
N GLY A 93 9.52 5.32 17.35
CA GLY A 93 10.58 6.05 16.66
C GLY A 93 10.33 6.31 15.17
N LYS A 94 9.35 5.64 14.57
CA LYS A 94 8.92 5.94 13.20
C LYS A 94 7.90 7.08 13.17
N ARG A 95 7.77 7.70 12.00
CA ARG A 95 6.81 8.77 11.80
C ARG A 95 5.37 8.24 11.96
N ALA A 96 4.54 9.01 12.62
CA ALA A 96 3.15 8.66 12.86
C ALA A 96 2.28 8.89 11.60
N ASP A 97 2.54 8.08 10.57
CA ASP A 97 1.71 7.97 9.37
C ASP A 97 0.74 6.81 9.59
N LEU A 98 -0.47 7.13 10.01
CA LEU A 98 -1.43 6.15 10.49
C LEU A 98 -2.76 6.28 9.74
N VAL A 99 -3.42 5.16 9.53
CA VAL A 99 -4.78 5.13 9.00
C VAL A 99 -5.66 4.36 9.97
N LEU A 100 -6.72 5.00 10.45
CA LEU A 100 -7.72 4.40 11.30
C LEU A 100 -8.89 3.93 10.44
N TRP A 101 -9.29 2.69 10.64
CA TRP A 101 -10.37 2.07 9.89
C TRP A 101 -11.48 1.57 10.80
N ASN A 102 -12.73 1.82 10.41
CA ASN A 102 -13.81 0.95 10.84
C ASN A 102 -13.61 -0.42 10.13
N PRO A 103 -13.59 -1.55 10.86
CA PRO A 103 -13.38 -2.86 10.24
C PRO A 103 -14.34 -3.19 9.10
N ALA A 104 -15.58 -2.72 9.18
CA ALA A 104 -16.59 -2.92 8.13
C ALA A 104 -16.26 -2.20 6.82
N PHE A 105 -15.39 -1.19 6.85
CA PHE A 105 -14.98 -0.37 5.70
C PHE A 105 -13.48 -0.46 5.42
N PHE A 106 -12.83 -1.46 5.98
CA PHE A 106 -11.39 -1.65 5.81
C PHE A 106 -10.98 -1.70 4.33
N GLY A 107 -9.95 -0.92 3.98
CA GLY A 107 -9.47 -0.82 2.61
C GLY A 107 -10.31 0.05 1.67
N VAL A 108 -11.43 0.59 2.14
CA VAL A 108 -12.37 1.38 1.31
C VAL A 108 -12.46 2.83 1.79
N LYS A 109 -12.86 3.03 3.04
CA LYS A 109 -13.09 4.35 3.60
C LYS A 109 -12.48 4.43 4.99
N PRO A 110 -11.37 5.16 5.18
CA PRO A 110 -10.80 5.37 6.50
C PRO A 110 -11.64 6.33 7.33
N ASP A 111 -11.63 6.12 8.63
CA ASP A 111 -12.20 7.09 9.58
C ASP A 111 -11.27 8.28 9.78
N MET A 112 -9.96 8.04 9.76
CA MET A 112 -8.97 9.09 9.90
C MET A 112 -7.64 8.71 9.25
N VAL A 113 -7.00 9.70 8.66
CA VAL A 113 -5.63 9.59 8.14
C VAL A 113 -4.75 10.59 8.86
N LEU A 114 -3.69 10.10 9.48
CA LEU A 114 -2.66 10.91 10.12
C LEU A 114 -1.38 10.86 9.28
N VAL A 115 -0.76 12.01 9.11
CA VAL A 115 0.55 12.14 8.47
C VAL A 115 1.46 12.92 9.42
N GLY A 116 2.52 12.27 9.88
CA GLY A 116 3.40 12.85 10.90
C GLY A 116 2.69 13.21 12.21
N GLY A 117 1.64 12.47 12.57
CA GLY A 117 0.81 12.73 13.74
C GLY A 117 -0.22 13.86 13.57
N THR A 118 -0.28 14.48 12.39
CA THR A 118 -1.26 15.53 12.06
C THR A 118 -2.41 14.93 11.28
N ILE A 119 -3.65 15.32 11.59
CA ILE A 119 -4.83 14.88 10.85
C ILE A 119 -4.77 15.43 9.42
N ALA A 120 -4.63 14.54 8.46
CA ALA A 120 -4.60 14.87 7.04
C ALA A 120 -5.98 14.74 6.39
N ALA A 121 -6.77 13.77 6.84
CA ALA A 121 -8.16 13.58 6.42
C ALA A 121 -8.96 12.92 7.56
N ALA A 122 -10.17 13.39 7.78
CA ALA A 122 -11.12 12.81 8.73
C ALA A 122 -12.54 13.21 8.31
N PRO A 123 -13.56 12.43 8.68
CA PRO A 123 -14.93 12.90 8.61
C PRO A 123 -15.07 14.16 9.46
N MET A 124 -15.76 15.13 8.94
CA MET A 124 -16.22 16.24 9.74
C MET A 124 -17.50 15.80 10.46
N GLY A 125 -17.73 16.29 11.67
CA GLY A 125 -18.95 15.98 12.42
C GLY A 125 -20.20 16.24 11.59
N ASP A 126 -21.31 15.67 11.99
CA ASP A 126 -22.57 15.80 11.27
C ASP A 126 -22.94 17.28 11.09
N PRO A 127 -23.13 17.75 9.86
CA PRO A 127 -23.63 19.10 9.63
C PRO A 127 -25.06 19.19 10.18
N ASN A 128 -25.33 20.23 10.90
CA ASN A 128 -26.67 20.53 11.38
C ASN A 128 -27.02 22.00 11.11
N ALA A 129 -28.19 22.44 11.55
CA ALA A 129 -28.62 23.81 11.32
C ALA A 129 -27.70 24.87 11.96
N SER A 130 -26.98 24.49 13.03
CA SER A 130 -26.03 25.38 13.72
C SER A 130 -24.62 25.29 13.12
N ILE A 131 -24.27 24.14 12.56
CA ILE A 131 -22.97 23.90 11.95
C ILE A 131 -23.21 23.33 10.55
N PRO A 132 -23.60 24.18 9.58
CA PRO A 132 -23.72 23.77 8.20
C PRO A 132 -22.36 23.33 7.65
N THR A 133 -22.32 22.96 6.41
CA THR A 133 -21.06 22.60 5.73
C THR A 133 -19.91 23.47 6.19
N PRO A 134 -18.78 22.89 6.61
CA PRO A 134 -17.63 23.66 7.07
C PRO A 134 -17.22 24.71 6.07
N GLN A 135 -17.20 25.91 6.51
CA GLN A 135 -16.85 27.05 5.67
C GLN A 135 -15.93 28.00 6.42
N PRO A 136 -15.04 28.66 5.74
CA PRO A 136 -14.76 28.52 4.31
C PRO A 136 -14.07 27.21 3.98
N VAL A 137 -14.33 26.64 2.81
CA VAL A 137 -13.57 25.51 2.30
C VAL A 137 -12.22 26.06 1.83
N HIS A 138 -11.25 26.01 2.68
CA HIS A 138 -9.88 26.35 2.32
C HIS A 138 -9.15 25.08 1.91
N TYR A 139 -8.91 24.96 0.63
CA TYR A 139 -7.93 23.99 0.18
C TYR A 139 -6.56 24.38 0.69
N ARG A 140 -5.71 23.40 0.92
CA ARG A 140 -4.31 23.67 1.22
C ARG A 140 -3.82 25.02 0.65
N PRO A 141 -2.97 25.74 1.25
CA PRO A 141 -1.86 25.29 2.11
C PRO A 141 -2.10 25.39 3.60
N MET A 142 -3.27 25.77 4.05
CA MET A 142 -3.41 26.18 5.46
C MET A 142 -3.12 25.10 6.50
N PHE A 143 -3.39 23.82 6.21
CA PHE A 143 -3.06 22.75 7.16
C PHE A 143 -1.62 22.29 7.12
N GLY A 144 -0.91 22.53 6.04
CA GLY A 144 0.47 22.09 5.85
C GLY A 144 1.52 23.20 5.87
N SER A 145 1.12 24.45 6.12
CA SER A 145 2.01 25.59 5.91
C SER A 145 2.53 26.25 7.19
N PHE A 146 2.02 25.88 8.35
CA PHE A 146 2.33 26.58 9.59
C PHE A 146 3.20 25.77 10.55
N GLY A 147 4.06 26.47 11.29
CA GLY A 147 4.87 25.90 12.33
C GLY A 147 5.75 24.74 11.85
N ARG A 148 5.71 23.63 12.58
CA ARG A 148 6.53 22.43 12.30
C ARG A 148 5.86 21.44 11.34
N VAL A 149 4.61 21.65 10.94
CA VAL A 149 3.84 20.71 10.13
C VAL A 149 4.51 20.36 8.80
N PRO A 150 5.08 21.32 8.02
CA PRO A 150 5.76 20.98 6.79
C PRO A 150 6.94 20.01 6.97
N ALA A 151 7.72 20.19 8.05
CA ALA A 151 8.83 19.28 8.37
C ALA A 151 8.37 17.93 8.91
N MET A 152 7.20 17.88 9.56
CA MET A 152 6.65 16.64 10.13
C MET A 152 5.86 15.81 9.12
N SER A 153 5.27 16.43 8.11
CA SER A 153 4.38 15.79 7.15
C SER A 153 5.08 15.25 5.90
N SER A 154 6.39 15.47 5.75
CA SER A 154 7.16 15.00 4.59
C SER A 154 8.51 14.41 5.00
N LEU A 155 9.10 13.62 4.09
CA LEU A 155 10.50 13.19 4.16
C LEU A 155 11.27 13.93 3.07
N THR A 156 12.36 14.56 3.47
CA THR A 156 13.20 15.34 2.55
C THR A 156 14.55 14.63 2.38
N PHE A 157 14.95 14.45 1.14
CA PHE A 157 16.25 13.85 0.80
C PHE A 157 17.27 14.96 0.63
N VAL A 158 18.41 14.81 1.27
CA VAL A 158 19.48 15.79 1.25
C VAL A 158 20.83 15.16 0.92
N SER A 159 21.75 15.96 0.40
CA SER A 159 23.11 15.51 0.12
C SER A 159 23.95 15.37 1.40
N GLN A 160 25.06 14.63 1.31
CA GLN A 160 26.02 14.52 2.41
C GLN A 160 26.59 15.88 2.84
N ALA A 161 26.80 16.77 1.88
CA ALA A 161 27.26 18.14 2.18
C ALA A 161 26.21 18.93 2.97
N ALA A 162 24.93 18.76 2.64
CA ALA A 162 23.85 19.40 3.38
C ALA A 162 23.71 18.81 4.80
N LEU A 163 23.96 17.51 4.98
CA LEU A 163 24.03 16.89 6.31
C LEU A 163 25.16 17.46 7.14
N ALA A 164 26.37 17.58 6.57
CA ALA A 164 27.52 18.18 7.24
C ALA A 164 27.25 19.63 7.64
N ALA A 165 26.41 20.34 6.90
CA ALA A 165 25.95 21.69 7.22
C ALA A 165 24.81 21.77 8.24
N GLY A 166 24.37 20.63 8.81
CA GLY A 166 23.32 20.58 9.83
C GLY A 166 21.90 20.71 9.28
N LEU A 167 21.68 20.52 7.98
CA LEU A 167 20.35 20.68 7.39
C LEU A 167 19.38 19.58 7.83
N GLN A 168 19.87 18.37 8.15
CA GLN A 168 19.02 17.26 8.59
C GLN A 168 18.25 17.58 9.88
N ASP A 169 18.82 18.37 10.79
CA ASP A 169 18.18 18.74 12.04
C ASP A 169 16.89 19.55 11.82
N LYS A 170 16.74 20.08 10.62
CA LYS A 170 15.62 20.91 10.21
C LYS A 170 14.63 20.17 9.29
N LEU A 171 15.11 19.43 8.30
CA LEU A 171 14.29 19.00 7.18
C LEU A 171 14.56 17.58 6.67
N GLY A 172 15.68 16.95 7.01
CA GLY A 172 16.16 15.85 6.22
C GLY A 172 16.32 14.51 6.93
N VAL A 173 16.15 13.47 6.16
CA VAL A 173 16.54 12.09 6.47
C VAL A 173 17.40 11.57 5.34
N THR A 174 18.39 10.73 5.68
CA THR A 174 19.18 10.04 4.66
C THR A 174 18.55 8.74 4.27
N LYS A 175 18.57 8.46 2.98
CA LYS A 175 18.13 7.22 2.38
C LYS A 175 19.23 6.16 2.53
N GLU A 176 18.88 4.98 3.05
CA GLU A 176 19.76 3.83 3.12
C GLU A 176 19.30 2.74 2.18
N MET A 177 20.16 2.35 1.22
CA MET A 177 19.86 1.36 0.20
C MET A 177 20.81 0.16 0.21
N VAL A 178 21.62 0.01 1.26
CA VAL A 178 22.62 -1.05 1.34
C VAL A 178 21.99 -2.37 1.81
N GLY A 179 22.28 -3.45 1.09
CA GLY A 179 21.86 -4.81 1.48
C GLY A 179 20.39 -5.13 1.28
N ILE A 180 19.63 -4.30 0.54
CA ILE A 180 18.23 -4.57 0.24
C ILE A 180 18.14 -5.57 -0.92
N SER A 181 17.37 -6.63 -0.68
CA SER A 181 17.13 -7.69 -1.66
C SER A 181 15.70 -8.22 -1.55
N LYS A 182 15.35 -9.18 -2.38
CA LYS A 182 14.06 -9.88 -2.30
C LYS A 182 13.82 -10.51 -0.91
N ALA A 183 14.85 -11.05 -0.27
CA ALA A 183 14.78 -11.60 1.07
C ALA A 183 14.47 -10.57 2.17
N SER A 184 14.58 -9.27 1.86
CA SER A 184 14.22 -8.20 2.80
C SER A 184 12.70 -7.90 2.81
N MET A 185 11.93 -8.46 1.90
CA MET A 185 10.50 -8.18 1.72
C MET A 185 9.65 -8.95 2.72
N ILE A 186 8.98 -8.23 3.59
CA ILE A 186 8.16 -8.81 4.67
C ILE A 186 6.99 -9.60 4.08
N LEU A 187 6.92 -10.90 4.41
CA LEU A 187 5.88 -11.85 3.98
C LEU A 187 5.73 -11.99 2.46
N ASN A 188 6.64 -11.43 1.68
CA ASN A 188 6.60 -11.39 0.23
C ASN A 188 8.00 -11.63 -0.37
N ASP A 189 8.72 -12.56 0.18
CA ASP A 189 10.10 -12.92 -0.15
C ASP A 189 10.22 -14.20 -1.00
N ALA A 190 9.09 -14.78 -1.41
CA ALA A 190 9.08 -16.00 -2.22
C ALA A 190 9.76 -15.77 -3.58
N THR A 191 10.58 -16.75 -3.97
CA THR A 191 11.35 -16.74 -5.23
C THR A 191 11.15 -18.04 -6.00
N PRO A 192 9.90 -18.35 -6.41
CA PRO A 192 9.67 -19.53 -7.22
C PRO A 192 10.39 -19.43 -8.57
N HIS A 193 10.74 -20.55 -9.15
CA HIS A 193 11.23 -20.60 -10.53
C HIS A 193 10.07 -20.32 -11.49
N ILE A 194 10.13 -19.20 -12.20
CA ILE A 194 9.06 -18.76 -13.09
C ILE A 194 9.44 -19.08 -14.54
N GLU A 195 8.54 -19.77 -15.22
CA GLU A 195 8.61 -20.06 -16.66
C GLU A 195 7.40 -19.44 -17.35
N VAL A 196 7.64 -18.80 -18.49
CA VAL A 196 6.58 -18.22 -19.33
C VAL A 196 6.75 -18.80 -20.74
N ASP A 197 5.72 -19.47 -21.24
CA ASP A 197 5.69 -19.95 -22.59
C ASP A 197 5.55 -18.77 -23.58
N PRO A 198 6.45 -18.59 -24.54
CA PRO A 198 6.44 -17.44 -25.43
C PRO A 198 5.32 -17.47 -26.48
N GLU A 199 4.69 -18.62 -26.71
CA GLU A 199 3.62 -18.79 -27.71
C GLU A 199 2.25 -18.75 -27.05
N THR A 200 2.07 -19.50 -25.95
CA THR A 200 0.77 -19.63 -25.24
C THR A 200 0.59 -18.60 -24.14
N TYR A 201 1.70 -18.01 -23.66
CA TYR A 201 1.75 -17.10 -22.49
C TYR A 201 1.35 -17.78 -21.17
N GLU A 202 1.31 -19.10 -21.13
CA GLU A 202 1.16 -19.84 -19.87
C GLU A 202 2.33 -19.53 -18.94
N VAL A 203 2.00 -19.31 -17.67
CA VAL A 203 2.98 -19.04 -16.61
C VAL A 203 3.00 -20.21 -15.64
N ARG A 204 4.19 -20.71 -15.35
CA ARG A 204 4.43 -21.75 -14.36
C ARG A 204 5.32 -21.22 -13.25
N ALA A 205 5.05 -21.65 -12.03
CA ALA A 205 5.92 -21.41 -10.88
C ALA A 205 6.30 -22.78 -10.28
N ASP A 206 7.60 -23.08 -10.22
CA ASP A 206 8.11 -24.38 -9.80
C ASP A 206 7.44 -25.58 -10.53
N GLY A 207 7.12 -25.39 -11.82
CA GLY A 207 6.46 -26.36 -12.68
C GLY A 207 4.93 -26.38 -12.58
N GLU A 208 4.31 -25.74 -11.58
CA GLU A 208 2.86 -25.62 -11.44
C GLU A 208 2.31 -24.55 -12.37
N LEU A 209 1.30 -24.88 -13.20
CA LEU A 209 0.62 -23.92 -14.05
C LEU A 209 -0.22 -22.96 -13.21
N LEU A 210 0.05 -21.66 -13.35
CA LEU A 210 -0.67 -20.61 -12.65
C LEU A 210 -1.89 -20.16 -13.46
N THR A 211 -3.05 -20.61 -13.07
CA THR A 211 -4.32 -20.19 -13.68
C THR A 211 -5.38 -19.95 -12.63
N CYS A 212 -6.22 -18.96 -12.86
CA CYS A 212 -7.38 -18.68 -12.03
C CYS A 212 -8.50 -18.10 -12.88
N GLU A 213 -9.73 -18.26 -12.42
CA GLU A 213 -10.90 -17.74 -13.12
C GLU A 213 -11.05 -16.22 -12.90
N PRO A 214 -11.66 -15.50 -13.84
CA PRO A 214 -12.07 -14.13 -13.61
C PRO A 214 -12.94 -14.01 -12.36
N ALA A 215 -12.86 -12.88 -11.67
CA ALA A 215 -13.75 -12.61 -10.56
C ALA A 215 -15.18 -12.39 -11.08
N THR A 216 -16.14 -13.13 -10.52
CA THR A 216 -17.56 -12.93 -10.82
C THR A 216 -18.19 -11.83 -9.98
N VAL A 217 -17.60 -11.55 -8.83
CA VAL A 217 -17.99 -10.48 -7.91
C VAL A 217 -16.76 -9.69 -7.52
N LEU A 218 -16.83 -8.38 -7.70
CA LEU A 218 -15.80 -7.44 -7.21
C LEU A 218 -16.38 -6.68 -6.01
N PRO A 219 -16.03 -7.07 -4.78
CA PRO A 219 -16.48 -6.35 -3.60
C PRO A 219 -15.95 -4.91 -3.67
N MET A 220 -16.76 -3.97 -3.23
CA MET A 220 -16.40 -2.54 -3.14
C MET A 220 -16.13 -1.85 -4.49
N ALA A 221 -16.46 -2.45 -5.62
CA ALA A 221 -16.16 -1.91 -6.94
C ALA A 221 -16.78 -0.54 -7.23
N GLN A 222 -17.84 -0.16 -6.51
CA GLN A 222 -18.52 1.13 -6.68
C GLN A 222 -18.38 2.03 -5.44
N ARG A 223 -17.44 1.75 -4.57
CA ARG A 223 -17.25 2.46 -3.31
C ARG A 223 -16.08 3.45 -3.35
N TYR A 224 -15.95 4.16 -4.45
CA TYR A 224 -14.93 5.20 -4.62
C TYR A 224 -15.30 6.53 -3.98
N PHE A 225 -16.31 6.55 -3.19
CA PHE A 225 -16.82 7.78 -2.60
C PHE A 225 -16.06 8.07 -1.35
N LEU A 226 -14.95 8.65 -1.53
CA LEU A 226 -14.11 9.06 -0.43
C LEU A 226 -14.54 10.40 0.15
N PHE A 227 -15.43 11.09 -0.55
CA PHE A 227 -15.84 12.44 -0.18
C PHE A 227 -17.31 12.68 -0.53
#